data_53d0dca1a7067631aa56e1bc370a576e
#
_entry.id   53d0dca1a7067631aa56e1bc370a576e
#
_cell.length_a   1.000
_cell.length_b   1.000
_cell.length_c   1.000
_cell.angle_alpha   90.00
_cell.angle_beta   90.00
_cell.angle_gamma   90.00
#
_symmetry.space_group_name_H-M   'P 1'
#
loop_
_entity.id
_entity.type
_entity.pdbx_description
1 polymer ?
#
loop_
_entity_poly.entity_id
_entity_poly.type
_entity_poly.pdbx_seq_one_letter_code
_entity_poly.pdbx_strand_id
1 'polypeptide(L)'
;QLAPWRHRTNAGIYVQSVRIARIQIEHATAATYPNADSLTLEWGGSARALNRPVLLDPRASWHTVNSGSFVSADNVQEPDVYAVLPRAWLAHGVLRGVRTTAFDPTNTNQRDDPAAMRAIANWPGTQEAERALKNNFYTAINEDDARVTAGNQAPYKTVAEPWLYDRAATMFVLYSRSGSFKALREAVRATDFYADRVNATGHFSLAAGDTKYAYNESMAYSYWLTGDATLLPAISRVVDAQQGFSHVWSPQLGFWTERHTAFKLLANVVAYEVTGSSTLRDRVTTILADLRRHQDGANGQVPTPRIDGGLYHTGEQHGDWGPELGASPWMSVLVTDAIVRAYGSGEDAATAQFLLRMGRYMNSSLVLDPEDPYGTGAPALASLYATLLNGGDAFGEGGQEEHSLEVAAHIAWGYYFSDLLGAPEPALRQRALDLYETYDAGVNFWIRPTAPASGLAAYRVSPPRKWGWEHRTADAMAFALGLNAPAPTLFTSGFE
;
A
#
# COMPACT_ATOMS: atom_id res chain seq x y z
N GLN A 1 25.11 5.90 -4.25
CA GLN A 1 25.09 5.42 -5.64
C GLN A 1 23.64 5.17 -6.04
N LEU A 2 23.18 5.85 -7.08
CA LEU A 2 21.83 5.68 -7.59
C LEU A 2 21.78 4.40 -8.42
N ALA A 3 20.81 3.51 -8.14
CA ALA A 3 20.59 2.34 -8.96
C ALA A 3 20.10 2.78 -10.36
N PRO A 4 20.79 2.45 -11.45
CA PRO A 4 20.35 2.81 -12.79
C PRO A 4 19.12 1.98 -13.16
N TRP A 5 18.06 2.64 -13.59
CA TRP A 5 16.90 1.98 -14.16
C TRP A 5 17.06 1.79 -15.67
N ARG A 6 16.58 0.65 -16.14
CA ARG A 6 16.49 0.40 -17.57
C ARG A 6 15.05 0.63 -18.02
N HIS A 7 14.83 1.64 -18.82
CA HIS A 7 13.57 1.83 -19.53
C HIS A 7 13.59 1.08 -20.85
N ARG A 8 12.51 0.37 -21.14
CA ARG A 8 12.28 -0.17 -22.47
C ARG A 8 11.68 0.96 -23.32
N THR A 9 12.37 1.37 -24.36
CA THR A 9 11.77 2.22 -25.39
C THR A 9 10.96 1.37 -26.37
N ASN A 10 10.03 1.95 -27.10
CA ASN A 10 9.28 1.28 -28.16
C ASN A 10 10.18 0.68 -29.26
N ALA A 11 11.47 1.01 -29.29
CA ALA A 11 12.48 0.45 -30.18
C ALA A 11 13.29 -0.70 -29.57
N GLY A 12 12.97 -1.15 -28.35
CA GLY A 12 13.69 -2.24 -27.67
C GLY A 12 15.06 -1.87 -27.10
N ILE A 13 15.41 -0.59 -27.09
CA ILE A 13 16.68 -0.10 -26.56
C ILE A 13 16.48 0.23 -25.07
N TYR A 14 17.33 -0.37 -24.22
CA TYR A 14 17.36 -0.06 -22.81
C TYR A 14 18.26 1.17 -22.56
N VAL A 15 17.68 2.25 -22.13
CA VAL A 15 18.42 3.46 -21.72
C VAL A 15 18.55 3.43 -20.20
N GLN A 16 19.75 3.64 -19.69
CA GLN A 16 19.95 3.85 -18.26
C GLN A 16 19.39 5.22 -17.88
N SER A 17 18.42 5.26 -16.97
CA SER A 17 17.89 6.49 -16.44
C SER A 17 18.11 6.57 -14.92
N VAL A 18 18.19 7.79 -14.40
CA VAL A 18 18.22 8.02 -12.96
C VAL A 18 16.78 7.97 -12.44
N ARG A 19 16.46 6.97 -11.64
CA ARG A 19 15.13 6.86 -11.02
C ARG A 19 14.98 7.80 -9.83
N ILE A 20 16.04 7.93 -9.05
CA ILE A 20 16.07 8.75 -7.84
C ILE A 20 17.31 9.63 -7.90
N ALA A 21 17.13 10.93 -7.73
CA ALA A 21 18.19 11.89 -7.53
C ALA A 21 18.07 12.49 -6.12
N ARG A 22 19.14 12.45 -5.35
CA ARG A 22 19.24 13.19 -4.09
C ARG A 22 19.65 14.61 -4.40
N ILE A 23 18.84 15.56 -3.94
CA ILE A 23 19.10 16.99 -4.09
C ILE A 23 19.24 17.56 -2.68
N GLN A 24 20.36 18.22 -2.42
CA GLN A 24 20.58 18.95 -1.19
C GLN A 24 20.41 20.45 -1.49
N ILE A 25 19.58 21.10 -0.68
CA ILE A 25 19.32 22.53 -0.78
C ILE A 25 19.75 23.13 0.55
N GLU A 26 20.68 24.09 0.48
CA GLU A 26 20.98 24.95 1.63
C GLU A 26 20.01 26.14 1.58
N HIS A 27 19.17 26.23 2.58
CA HIS A 27 18.26 27.35 2.75
C HIS A 27 18.63 28.12 4.02
N ALA A 28 18.94 29.39 3.88
CA ALA A 28 19.12 30.28 5.01
C ALA A 28 17.76 30.59 5.62
N THR A 29 17.42 29.92 6.73
CA THR A 29 16.20 30.23 7.46
C THR A 29 16.34 31.56 8.14
N ALA A 30 15.59 32.56 7.67
CA ALA A 30 15.32 33.75 8.48
C ALA A 30 14.55 33.35 9.73
N ALA A 31 14.85 33.96 10.86
CA ALA A 31 14.37 33.59 12.18
C ALA A 31 12.83 33.65 12.39
N THR A 32 12.06 33.80 11.34
CA THR A 32 10.59 33.86 11.38
C THR A 32 9.99 32.86 10.40
N TYR A 33 9.61 31.70 10.93
CA TYR A 33 8.59 30.86 10.30
C TYR A 33 7.26 31.62 10.24
N PRO A 34 6.46 31.57 9.16
CA PRO A 34 6.15 30.37 8.37
C PRO A 34 5.95 30.66 6.86
N ASN A 35 6.92 31.03 6.12
CA ASN A 35 6.73 31.25 4.69
C ASN A 35 7.17 30.01 3.89
N ALA A 36 6.26 29.52 3.05
CA ALA A 36 6.60 28.52 2.04
C ALA A 36 7.40 29.20 0.92
N ASP A 37 8.63 28.77 0.72
CA ASP A 37 9.44 29.18 -0.43
C ASP A 37 9.25 28.20 -1.58
N SER A 38 9.15 28.73 -2.78
CA SER A 38 9.10 27.93 -3.99
C SER A 38 10.51 27.73 -4.55
N LEU A 39 10.86 26.48 -4.82
CA LEU A 39 12.13 26.12 -5.44
C LEU A 39 11.86 25.58 -6.84
N THR A 40 12.62 26.07 -7.82
CA THR A 40 12.60 25.55 -9.18
C THR A 40 13.76 24.61 -9.38
N LEU A 41 13.48 23.38 -9.80
CA LEU A 41 14.48 22.39 -10.19
C LEU A 41 14.60 22.39 -11.71
N GLU A 42 15.81 22.62 -12.19
CA GLU A 42 16.15 22.52 -13.61
C GLU A 42 17.09 21.35 -13.81
N TRP A 43 16.84 20.54 -14.83
CA TRP A 43 17.68 19.41 -15.21
C TRP A 43 17.91 19.38 -16.72
N GLY A 44 18.83 18.52 -17.17
CA GLY A 44 19.17 18.41 -18.60
C GLY A 44 20.26 19.40 -19.06
N GLY A 45 20.84 20.16 -18.14
CA GLY A 45 22.00 21.02 -18.40
C GLY A 45 23.35 20.30 -18.23
N SER A 46 24.44 21.00 -18.52
CA SER A 46 25.80 20.52 -18.25
C SER A 46 26.00 20.30 -16.75
N ALA A 47 26.67 19.20 -16.38
CA ALA A 47 27.01 18.92 -14.99
C ALA A 47 27.80 20.10 -14.38
N ARG A 48 27.33 20.60 -13.24
CA ARG A 48 28.06 21.62 -12.47
C ARG A 48 28.91 20.92 -11.39
N ALA A 49 30.12 21.39 -11.18
CA ALA A 49 30.94 20.93 -10.09
C ALA A 49 30.30 21.30 -8.74
N LEU A 50 30.23 20.35 -7.81
CA LEU A 50 29.80 20.62 -6.45
C LEU A 50 30.91 21.41 -5.74
N ASN A 51 30.61 22.62 -5.34
CA ASN A 51 31.56 23.50 -4.65
C ASN A 51 31.55 23.30 -3.11
N ARG A 52 30.67 22.47 -2.58
CA ARG A 52 30.51 22.21 -1.14
C ARG A 52 30.33 20.73 -0.85
N PRO A 53 30.81 20.25 0.29
CA PRO A 53 30.56 18.87 0.70
C PRO A 53 29.07 18.66 0.92
N VAL A 54 28.57 17.53 0.45
CA VAL A 54 27.20 17.09 0.73
C VAL A 54 27.09 16.76 2.21
N LEU A 55 26.14 17.37 2.92
CA LEU A 55 25.83 16.96 4.28
C LEU A 55 25.28 15.53 4.25
N LEU A 56 25.87 14.63 5.05
CA LEU A 56 25.57 13.23 4.99
C LEU A 56 24.55 12.79 6.04
N ASP A 57 24.33 13.60 7.06
CA ASP A 57 23.38 13.30 8.14
C ASP A 57 22.13 14.19 7.99
N PRO A 58 21.05 13.66 7.38
CA PRO A 58 19.81 14.40 7.27
C PRO A 58 19.13 14.61 8.64
N ARG A 59 19.41 13.77 9.63
CA ARG A 59 18.84 13.88 10.97
C ARG A 59 19.43 15.03 11.79
N ALA A 60 20.53 15.64 11.35
CA ALA A 60 21.08 16.82 12.01
C ALA A 60 20.12 18.02 12.05
N SER A 61 19.10 18.03 11.17
CA SER A 61 18.04 19.04 11.10
C SER A 61 16.68 18.47 11.48
N TRP A 62 16.63 17.50 12.37
CA TRP A 62 15.39 16.95 12.87
C TRP A 62 15.20 17.32 14.35
N HIS A 63 13.95 17.37 14.78
CA HIS A 63 13.61 17.61 16.17
C HIS A 63 12.69 16.50 16.72
N THR A 64 12.68 16.36 18.02
CA THR A 64 11.77 15.44 18.71
C THR A 64 10.36 16.00 18.67
N VAL A 65 9.42 15.19 18.19
CA VAL A 65 8.00 15.54 18.13
C VAL A 65 7.43 15.63 19.55
N ASN A 66 6.76 16.72 19.82
CA ASN A 66 6.02 16.93 21.07
C ASN A 66 4.65 17.54 20.79
N SER A 67 3.98 17.01 19.80
CA SER A 67 2.67 17.49 19.39
C SER A 67 1.82 16.37 18.82
N GLY A 68 0.55 16.53 18.96
CA GLY A 68 -0.36 15.59 18.39
C GLY A 68 -0.43 14.26 19.12
N SER A 69 -0.29 13.17 18.37
CA SER A 69 -0.35 11.80 18.90
C SER A 69 0.97 11.36 19.51
N PHE A 70 2.07 12.06 19.19
CA PHE A 70 3.39 11.78 19.72
C PHE A 70 3.77 12.83 20.74
N VAL A 71 4.37 12.39 21.81
CA VAL A 71 4.95 13.23 22.87
C VAL A 71 6.44 12.99 22.93
N SER A 72 7.19 13.88 23.59
CA SER A 72 8.64 13.77 23.67
C SER A 72 9.14 12.41 24.22
N ALA A 73 8.35 11.77 25.10
CA ALA A 73 8.68 10.44 25.64
C ALA A 73 8.61 9.32 24.61
N ASP A 74 7.99 9.53 23.46
CA ASP A 74 7.94 8.52 22.38
C ASP A 74 9.19 8.50 21.53
N ASN A 75 10.07 9.49 21.67
CA ASN A 75 11.32 9.68 20.92
C ASN A 75 11.15 9.79 19.38
N VAL A 76 9.94 10.05 18.91
CA VAL A 76 9.66 10.23 17.50
C VAL A 76 10.29 11.53 17.03
N GLN A 77 10.98 11.46 15.89
CA GLN A 77 11.61 12.62 15.27
C GLN A 77 10.98 12.93 13.92
N GLU A 78 11.05 14.20 13.53
CA GLU A 78 10.64 14.67 12.21
C GLU A 78 11.59 15.76 11.70
N PRO A 79 11.70 15.94 10.37
CA PRO A 79 12.47 17.03 9.78
C PRO A 79 11.96 18.41 10.23
N ASP A 80 12.89 19.36 10.44
CA ASP A 80 12.54 20.76 10.68
C ASP A 80 11.87 21.40 9.45
N VAL A 81 12.23 20.91 8.25
CA VAL A 81 11.72 21.40 6.97
C VAL A 81 11.30 20.22 6.10
N TYR A 82 10.14 20.32 5.49
CA TYR A 82 9.63 19.36 4.52
C TYR A 82 9.57 19.96 3.12
N ALA A 83 10.06 19.23 2.13
CA ALA A 83 9.77 19.52 0.73
C ALA A 83 8.48 18.77 0.32
N VAL A 84 7.47 19.53 -0.08
CA VAL A 84 6.21 18.99 -0.59
C VAL A 84 6.25 19.00 -2.10
N LEU A 85 6.15 17.83 -2.71
CA LEU A 85 6.12 17.70 -4.16
C LEU A 85 4.69 17.88 -4.71
N PRO A 86 4.54 18.45 -5.90
CA PRO A 86 3.24 18.52 -6.56
C PRO A 86 2.62 17.12 -6.73
N ARG A 87 1.32 16.98 -6.47
CA ARG A 87 0.61 15.69 -6.58
C ARG A 87 0.76 15.02 -7.95
N ALA A 88 0.82 15.81 -9.03
CA ALA A 88 1.06 15.29 -10.37
C ALA A 88 2.44 14.59 -10.49
N TRP A 89 3.45 15.10 -9.83
CA TRP A 89 4.78 14.48 -9.79
C TRP A 89 4.79 13.22 -8.92
N LEU A 90 4.08 13.27 -7.79
CA LEU A 90 3.99 12.12 -6.88
C LEU A 90 3.33 10.92 -7.55
N ALA A 91 2.29 11.15 -8.36
CA ALA A 91 1.61 10.10 -9.10
C ALA A 91 2.52 9.38 -10.12
N HIS A 92 3.52 10.08 -10.65
CA HIS A 92 4.54 9.52 -11.55
C HIS A 92 5.84 9.18 -10.84
N GLY A 93 5.88 9.40 -9.53
CA GLY A 93 7.08 9.21 -8.72
C GLY A 93 7.33 7.76 -8.34
N VAL A 94 8.52 7.55 -7.78
CA VAL A 94 9.00 6.23 -7.34
C VAL A 94 8.18 5.65 -6.18
N LEU A 95 7.48 6.48 -5.41
CA LEU A 95 6.75 6.02 -4.23
C LEU A 95 5.75 4.92 -4.57
N ARG A 96 4.88 5.20 -5.53
CA ARG A 96 3.87 4.21 -5.99
C ARG A 96 4.25 3.59 -7.35
N GLY A 97 5.34 4.04 -7.95
CA GLY A 97 5.64 3.70 -9.33
C GLY A 97 4.55 4.21 -10.25
N VAL A 98 4.26 3.48 -11.31
CA VAL A 98 3.17 3.79 -12.26
C VAL A 98 1.85 3.10 -11.86
N ARG A 99 1.51 3.09 -10.57
CA ARG A 99 0.36 2.35 -10.02
C ARG A 99 -0.74 3.25 -9.47
N THR A 100 -0.56 4.54 -9.54
CA THR A 100 -1.51 5.51 -8.99
C THR A 100 -1.65 6.71 -9.88
N THR A 101 -2.68 7.49 -9.63
CA THR A 101 -2.93 8.77 -10.31
C THR A 101 -3.16 9.85 -9.27
N ALA A 102 -2.92 11.10 -9.65
CA ALA A 102 -3.25 12.23 -8.78
C ALA A 102 -4.77 12.28 -8.55
N PHE A 103 -5.17 12.46 -7.29
CA PHE A 103 -6.57 12.70 -6.98
C PHE A 103 -7.04 14.04 -7.54
N ASP A 104 -8.15 14.03 -8.27
CA ASP A 104 -8.80 15.22 -8.79
C ASP A 104 -10.22 15.31 -8.21
N PRO A 105 -10.47 16.21 -7.25
CA PRO A 105 -11.78 16.34 -6.63
C PRO A 105 -12.88 16.82 -7.60
N THR A 106 -12.50 17.31 -8.78
CA THR A 106 -13.43 17.75 -9.82
C THR A 106 -13.82 16.63 -10.78
N ASN A 107 -13.09 15.52 -10.79
CA ASN A 107 -13.36 14.37 -11.65
C ASN A 107 -14.27 13.37 -10.95
N THR A 108 -15.57 13.48 -11.21
CA THR A 108 -16.59 12.59 -10.63
C THR A 108 -16.51 11.15 -11.13
N ASN A 109 -15.74 10.88 -12.19
CA ASN A 109 -15.55 9.54 -12.74
C ASN A 109 -14.36 8.81 -12.09
N GLN A 110 -13.59 9.49 -11.26
CA GLN A 110 -12.49 8.89 -10.54
C GLN A 110 -13.03 7.97 -9.44
N ARG A 111 -13.06 6.68 -9.73
CA ARG A 111 -13.43 5.63 -8.78
C ARG A 111 -12.24 5.30 -7.92
N ASP A 112 -12.20 5.91 -6.77
CA ASP A 112 -11.08 5.86 -5.86
C ASP A 112 -11.57 5.68 -4.43
N ASP A 113 -10.68 5.69 -3.48
CA ASP A 113 -11.02 5.69 -2.07
C ASP A 113 -11.74 7.00 -1.67
N PRO A 114 -13.08 7.07 -1.77
CA PRO A 114 -13.81 8.32 -1.54
C PRO A 114 -13.74 8.73 -0.08
N ALA A 115 -13.52 7.76 0.80
CA ALA A 115 -13.54 7.95 2.22
C ALA A 115 -12.25 8.62 2.69
N ALA A 116 -11.09 8.08 2.31
CA ALA A 116 -9.81 8.68 2.64
C ALA A 116 -9.64 10.03 1.96
N MET A 117 -10.07 10.16 0.71
CA MET A 117 -9.98 11.43 -0.03
C MET A 117 -10.92 12.49 0.55
N ARG A 118 -12.12 12.14 1.00
CA ARG A 118 -13.01 13.06 1.70
C ARG A 118 -12.43 13.52 3.04
N ALA A 119 -11.81 12.62 3.78
CA ALA A 119 -11.14 12.96 5.03
C ALA A 119 -10.03 14.00 4.80
N ILE A 120 -9.24 13.85 3.72
CA ILE A 120 -8.20 14.80 3.35
C ILE A 120 -8.78 16.11 2.82
N ALA A 121 -9.78 16.05 1.93
CA ALA A 121 -10.40 17.24 1.33
C ALA A 121 -11.12 18.10 2.35
N ASN A 122 -11.81 17.47 3.30
CA ASN A 122 -12.55 18.15 4.35
C ASN A 122 -11.69 18.45 5.59
N TRP A 123 -10.41 18.21 5.51
CA TRP A 123 -9.50 18.44 6.59
C TRP A 123 -9.24 19.94 6.78
N PRO A 124 -9.91 20.60 7.72
CA PRO A 124 -9.66 22.01 7.96
C PRO A 124 -8.23 22.17 8.45
N GLY A 125 -7.55 23.22 8.06
CA GLY A 125 -6.16 23.48 8.41
C GLY A 125 -5.89 23.75 9.91
N THR A 126 -6.74 23.24 10.80
CA THR A 126 -6.73 23.51 12.23
C THR A 126 -6.18 22.32 13.02
N GLN A 127 -5.73 22.55 14.26
CA GLN A 127 -5.30 21.49 15.17
C GLN A 127 -6.37 20.42 15.41
N GLU A 128 -7.65 20.77 15.25
CA GLU A 128 -8.76 19.83 15.39
C GLU A 128 -8.83 18.83 14.26
N ALA A 129 -8.48 19.23 13.06
CA ALA A 129 -8.36 18.31 11.94
C ALA A 129 -7.14 17.40 12.06
N GLU A 130 -6.06 17.90 12.62
CA GLU A 130 -4.94 17.05 13.00
C GLU A 130 -5.35 16.02 14.05
N ARG A 131 -6.19 16.43 15.03
CA ARG A 131 -6.75 15.50 15.99
C ARG A 131 -7.72 14.51 15.37
N ALA A 132 -8.54 14.93 14.42
CA ALA A 132 -9.46 14.04 13.70
C ALA A 132 -8.67 13.00 12.87
N LEU A 133 -7.62 13.40 12.16
CA LEU A 133 -6.75 12.45 11.48
C LEU A 133 -6.00 11.53 12.46
N LYS A 134 -5.56 12.07 13.58
CA LYS A 134 -4.97 11.30 14.67
C LYS A 134 -5.95 10.29 15.22
N ASN A 135 -7.18 10.69 15.46
CA ASN A 135 -8.24 9.79 15.90
C ASN A 135 -8.49 8.69 14.86
N ASN A 136 -8.51 9.00 13.58
CA ASN A 136 -8.64 8.01 12.53
C ASN A 136 -7.45 7.07 12.43
N PHE A 137 -6.25 7.59 12.63
CA PHE A 137 -5.04 6.79 12.59
C PHE A 137 -4.79 6.02 13.88
N TYR A 138 -5.26 6.52 15.01
CA TYR A 138 -4.82 6.03 16.31
C TYR A 138 -5.94 5.57 17.22
N THR A 139 -7.17 5.94 16.95
CA THR A 139 -8.32 5.61 17.77
C THR A 139 -9.48 5.00 17.00
N ALA A 140 -9.27 4.48 15.80
CA ALA A 140 -10.23 3.61 15.16
C ALA A 140 -10.38 2.34 16.02
N ILE A 141 -10.82 2.51 17.22
CA ILE A 141 -11.15 1.49 18.19
C ILE A 141 -12.65 1.37 18.14
N ASN A 142 -13.12 0.16 18.27
CA ASN A 142 -14.54 -0.09 18.48
C ASN A 142 -15.05 0.82 19.60
N GLU A 143 -16.20 1.44 19.43
CA GLU A 143 -16.82 2.33 20.43
C GLU A 143 -16.98 1.68 21.79
N ASP A 144 -17.09 0.36 21.82
CA ASP A 144 -17.21 -0.47 23.02
C ASP A 144 -15.84 -0.80 23.66
N ASP A 145 -14.73 -0.35 23.07
CA ASP A 145 -13.42 -0.63 23.64
C ASP A 145 -13.19 0.18 24.92
N ALA A 146 -13.03 -0.52 26.03
CA ALA A 146 -12.78 0.08 27.34
C ALA A 146 -11.55 1.00 27.38
N ARG A 147 -10.61 0.86 26.43
CA ARG A 147 -9.43 1.72 26.26
C ARG A 147 -9.80 3.13 25.81
N VAL A 148 -10.88 3.28 25.02
CA VAL A 148 -11.40 4.60 24.60
C VAL A 148 -12.06 5.29 25.76
N THR A 149 -12.89 4.58 26.52
CA THR A 149 -13.61 5.11 27.68
C THR A 149 -12.69 5.47 28.85
N ALA A 150 -11.56 4.81 28.97
CA ALA A 150 -10.53 5.13 29.96
C ALA A 150 -9.64 6.34 29.61
N GLY A 151 -9.92 7.04 28.50
CA GLY A 151 -9.11 8.18 28.06
C GLY A 151 -7.74 7.80 27.48
N ASN A 152 -7.49 6.53 27.26
CA ASN A 152 -6.25 6.07 26.62
C ASN A 152 -6.30 6.31 25.11
N GLN A 153 -5.81 7.46 24.69
CA GLN A 153 -5.88 7.94 23.31
C GLN A 153 -4.80 7.35 22.38
N ALA A 154 -3.99 6.40 22.84
CA ALA A 154 -2.83 5.97 22.08
C ALA A 154 -2.61 4.44 22.05
N PRO A 155 -3.65 3.62 21.75
CA PRO A 155 -3.43 2.16 21.68
C PRO A 155 -2.39 1.75 20.63
N TYR A 156 -2.19 2.53 19.57
CA TYR A 156 -1.15 2.28 18.57
C TYR A 156 0.28 2.29 19.15
N LYS A 157 0.51 2.88 20.33
CA LYS A 157 1.81 2.83 21.01
C LYS A 157 2.07 1.51 21.74
N THR A 158 1.01 0.77 22.05
CA THR A 158 1.06 -0.42 22.91
C THR A 158 0.46 -1.67 22.28
N VAL A 159 -0.28 -1.53 21.18
CA VAL A 159 -1.00 -2.60 20.50
C VAL A 159 -0.55 -2.66 19.05
N ALA A 160 -0.29 -3.88 18.54
CA ALA A 160 0.16 -4.08 17.17
C ALA A 160 -0.95 -3.89 16.13
N GLU A 161 -2.19 -4.24 16.46
CA GLU A 161 -3.30 -4.31 15.52
C GLU A 161 -3.48 -3.06 14.62
N PRO A 162 -3.40 -1.82 15.13
CA PRO A 162 -3.50 -0.63 14.29
C PRO A 162 -2.42 -0.50 13.20
N TRP A 163 -1.32 -1.25 13.33
CA TRP A 163 -0.19 -1.23 12.40
C TRP A 163 -0.29 -2.29 11.31
N LEU A 164 -1.29 -3.18 11.40
CA LEU A 164 -1.47 -4.23 10.41
C LEU A 164 -1.63 -3.64 9.02
N TYR A 165 -0.96 -4.24 8.02
CA TYR A 165 -0.89 -3.81 6.62
C TYR A 165 -0.11 -2.51 6.35
N ASP A 166 0.91 -2.23 7.17
CA ASP A 166 1.78 -1.06 7.03
C ASP A 166 1.01 0.27 6.99
N ARG A 167 0.41 0.58 8.12
CA ARG A 167 -0.34 1.83 8.31
C ARG A 167 0.41 3.08 7.85
N ALA A 168 1.72 3.14 8.11
CA ALA A 168 2.53 4.28 7.71
C ALA A 168 2.68 4.37 6.18
N ALA A 169 2.79 3.22 5.48
CA ALA A 169 2.78 3.20 4.03
C ALA A 169 1.44 3.69 3.47
N THR A 170 0.32 3.36 4.10
CA THR A 170 -1.00 3.89 3.71
C THR A 170 -1.05 5.42 3.76
N MET A 171 -0.42 6.05 4.75
CA MET A 171 -0.32 7.51 4.82
C MET A 171 0.50 8.09 3.66
N PHE A 172 1.59 7.41 3.24
CA PHE A 172 2.34 7.80 2.04
C PHE A 172 1.52 7.61 0.76
N VAL A 173 0.67 6.59 0.68
CA VAL A 173 -0.30 6.45 -0.43
C VAL A 173 -1.21 7.67 -0.50
N LEU A 174 -1.79 8.09 0.61
CA LEU A 174 -2.62 9.30 0.68
C LEU A 174 -1.86 10.56 0.30
N TYR A 175 -0.60 10.68 0.74
CA TYR A 175 0.27 11.78 0.31
C TYR A 175 0.50 11.76 -1.21
N SER A 176 0.85 10.61 -1.77
CA SER A 176 1.11 10.49 -3.21
C SER A 176 -0.11 10.83 -4.07
N ARG A 177 -1.30 10.57 -3.57
CA ARG A 177 -2.57 10.91 -4.23
C ARG A 177 -2.91 12.39 -4.14
N SER A 178 -2.76 12.98 -2.98
CA SER A 178 -3.32 14.29 -2.64
C SER A 178 -2.30 15.43 -2.67
N GLY A 179 -1.01 15.13 -2.50
CA GLY A 179 0.02 16.13 -2.21
C GLY A 179 -0.13 16.77 -0.83
N SER A 180 -0.92 16.17 0.07
CA SER A 180 -1.19 16.74 1.40
C SER A 180 0.04 16.73 2.30
N PHE A 181 0.49 17.91 2.71
CA PHE A 181 1.57 18.04 3.69
C PHE A 181 1.28 17.31 5.00
N LYS A 182 0.04 17.31 5.44
CA LYS A 182 -0.36 16.65 6.67
C LYS A 182 -0.22 15.12 6.58
N ALA A 183 -0.61 14.54 5.45
CA ALA A 183 -0.42 13.12 5.20
C ALA A 183 1.07 12.77 5.17
N LEU A 184 1.90 13.58 4.51
CA LEU A 184 3.36 13.41 4.50
C LEU A 184 3.96 13.45 5.91
N ARG A 185 3.61 14.47 6.68
CA ARG A 185 4.14 14.67 8.02
C ARG A 185 3.79 13.51 8.96
N GLU A 186 2.53 13.08 8.96
CA GLU A 186 2.11 11.94 9.77
C GLU A 186 2.71 10.61 9.28
N ALA A 187 2.90 10.45 7.97
CA ALA A 187 3.57 9.28 7.42
C ALA A 187 5.03 9.17 7.91
N VAL A 188 5.77 10.28 7.90
CA VAL A 188 7.16 10.31 8.39
C VAL A 188 7.22 10.01 9.88
N ARG A 189 6.37 10.64 10.69
CA ARG A 189 6.28 10.41 12.15
C ARG A 189 5.92 8.97 12.49
N ALA A 190 4.90 8.43 11.81
CA ALA A 190 4.48 7.04 12.00
C ALA A 190 5.59 6.06 11.60
N THR A 191 6.32 6.38 10.53
CA THR A 191 7.45 5.57 10.08
C THR A 191 8.60 5.61 11.08
N ASP A 192 8.93 6.76 11.63
CA ASP A 192 9.99 6.89 12.64
C ASP A 192 9.63 6.08 13.89
N PHE A 193 8.39 6.18 14.37
CA PHE A 193 7.89 5.36 15.47
C PHE A 193 7.99 3.85 15.20
N TYR A 194 7.58 3.44 14.00
CA TYR A 194 7.62 2.03 13.60
C TYR A 194 9.06 1.52 13.45
N ALA A 195 9.91 2.27 12.77
CA ALA A 195 11.31 1.89 12.50
C ALA A 195 12.12 1.72 13.80
N ASP A 196 11.90 2.60 14.78
CA ASP A 196 12.51 2.49 16.12
C ASP A 196 12.12 1.20 16.86
N ARG A 197 10.98 0.62 16.46
CA ARG A 197 10.45 -0.62 17.04
C ARG A 197 10.68 -1.86 16.18
N VAL A 198 11.42 -1.77 15.10
CA VAL A 198 11.92 -2.93 14.36
C VAL A 198 13.10 -3.52 15.14
N ASN A 199 12.88 -4.64 15.81
CA ASN A 199 13.86 -5.28 16.67
C ASN A 199 15.05 -5.89 15.89
N ALA A 200 15.99 -6.48 16.60
CA ALA A 200 17.18 -7.08 16.00
C ALA A 200 16.88 -8.24 15.02
N THR A 201 15.73 -8.90 15.18
CA THR A 201 15.28 -9.99 14.31
C THR A 201 14.38 -9.51 13.16
N GLY A 202 14.19 -8.20 13.01
CA GLY A 202 13.40 -7.60 11.94
C GLY A 202 11.88 -7.59 12.15
N HIS A 203 11.43 -7.97 13.33
CA HIS A 203 10.02 -7.95 13.68
C HIS A 203 9.65 -6.65 14.40
N PHE A 204 8.39 -6.26 14.26
CA PHE A 204 7.81 -5.16 15.02
C PHE A 204 7.67 -5.56 16.50
N SER A 205 8.24 -4.80 17.42
CA SER A 205 8.35 -5.19 18.82
C SER A 205 7.01 -5.34 19.54
N LEU A 206 5.97 -4.66 19.07
CA LEU A 206 4.61 -4.81 19.60
C LEU A 206 3.92 -6.11 19.16
N ALA A 207 4.49 -6.80 18.17
CA ALA A 207 4.01 -8.09 17.66
C ALA A 207 5.19 -9.05 17.47
N ALA A 208 5.94 -9.27 18.53
CA ALA A 208 7.19 -10.00 18.50
C ALA A 208 7.05 -11.39 17.86
N GLY A 209 7.85 -11.63 16.79
CA GLY A 209 7.87 -12.89 16.05
C GLY A 209 6.78 -13.07 15.00
N ASP A 210 5.83 -12.14 14.87
CA ASP A 210 4.77 -12.23 13.87
C ASP A 210 5.15 -11.45 12.60
N THR A 211 5.49 -12.18 11.54
CA THR A 211 5.92 -11.61 10.26
C THR A 211 4.82 -10.82 9.54
N LYS A 212 3.53 -11.02 9.89
CA LYS A 212 2.45 -10.21 9.30
C LYS A 212 2.48 -8.74 9.70
N TYR A 213 3.32 -8.36 10.68
CA TYR A 213 3.58 -6.99 11.10
C TYR A 213 4.98 -6.49 10.73
N ALA A 214 5.75 -7.25 9.94
CA ALA A 214 7.10 -6.88 9.54
C ALA A 214 7.11 -6.24 8.14
N TYR A 215 7.16 -4.90 8.09
CA TYR A 215 7.08 -4.10 6.87
C TYR A 215 8.31 -3.23 6.67
N ASN A 216 8.64 -2.95 5.41
CA ASN A 216 9.71 -2.04 5.06
C ASN A 216 9.33 -0.97 4.03
N GLU A 217 8.08 -0.98 3.55
CA GLU A 217 7.63 -0.06 2.50
C GLU A 217 7.60 1.39 2.98
N SER A 218 7.02 1.66 4.15
CA SER A 218 6.99 3.00 4.74
C SER A 218 8.39 3.55 4.99
N MET A 219 9.32 2.70 5.45
CA MET A 219 10.71 3.09 5.65
C MET A 219 11.42 3.47 4.34
N ALA A 220 11.14 2.74 3.26
CA ALA A 220 11.65 3.08 1.93
C ALA A 220 11.10 4.42 1.45
N TYR A 221 9.80 4.67 1.62
CA TYR A 221 9.19 5.94 1.26
C TYR A 221 9.77 7.12 2.04
N SER A 222 9.93 6.95 3.35
CA SER A 222 10.57 7.96 4.19
C SER A 222 12.02 8.21 3.76
N TYR A 223 12.81 7.16 3.52
CA TYR A 223 14.17 7.27 3.02
C TYR A 223 14.25 8.05 1.69
N TRP A 224 13.38 7.76 0.73
CA TRP A 224 13.39 8.46 -0.55
C TRP A 224 13.01 9.93 -0.45
N LEU A 225 12.09 10.27 0.45
CA LEU A 225 11.60 11.64 0.61
C LEU A 225 12.48 12.50 1.51
N THR A 226 13.09 11.91 2.53
CA THR A 226 13.87 12.65 3.53
C THR A 226 15.38 12.43 3.40
N GLY A 227 15.81 11.36 2.73
CA GLY A 227 17.20 10.94 2.66
C GLY A 227 17.72 10.28 3.93
N ASP A 228 16.87 9.94 4.88
CA ASP A 228 17.25 9.33 6.16
C ASP A 228 17.84 7.93 5.99
N ALA A 229 19.15 7.83 5.91
CA ALA A 229 19.86 6.57 5.74
C ALA A 229 19.85 5.68 7.02
N THR A 230 19.41 6.19 8.15
CA THR A 230 19.30 5.39 9.39
C THR A 230 18.22 4.32 9.29
N LEU A 231 17.30 4.45 8.32
CA LEU A 231 16.25 3.46 8.03
C LEU A 231 16.77 2.21 7.29
N LEU A 232 17.90 2.31 6.58
CA LEU A 232 18.42 1.22 5.73
C LEU A 232 18.68 -0.09 6.50
N PRO A 233 19.29 -0.09 7.71
CA PRO A 233 19.46 -1.31 8.49
C PRO A 233 18.13 -1.97 8.89
N ALA A 234 17.10 -1.19 9.22
CA ALA A 234 15.77 -1.71 9.56
C ALA A 234 15.08 -2.33 8.34
N ILE A 235 15.19 -1.71 7.16
CA ILE A 235 14.71 -2.28 5.89
C ILE A 235 15.33 -3.66 5.65
N SER A 236 16.63 -3.81 5.86
CA SER A 236 17.32 -5.09 5.69
C SER A 236 16.86 -6.14 6.70
N ARG A 237 16.75 -5.77 7.99
CA ARG A 237 16.30 -6.71 9.03
C ARG A 237 14.89 -7.23 8.76
N VAL A 238 13.98 -6.42 8.23
CA VAL A 238 12.64 -6.87 7.84
C VAL A 238 12.70 -7.93 6.74
N VAL A 239 13.61 -7.77 5.75
CA VAL A 239 13.82 -8.82 4.74
C VAL A 239 14.26 -10.12 5.39
N ASP A 240 15.17 -10.06 6.35
CA ASP A 240 15.67 -11.25 7.07
C ASP A 240 14.54 -11.93 7.87
N ALA A 241 13.70 -11.16 8.57
CA ALA A 241 12.52 -11.70 9.24
C ALA A 241 11.58 -12.44 8.29
N GLN A 242 11.33 -11.88 7.11
CA GLN A 242 10.45 -12.47 6.10
C GLN A 242 11.03 -13.74 5.47
N GLN A 243 12.36 -14.00 5.55
CA GLN A 243 12.93 -15.27 5.08
C GLN A 243 12.47 -16.48 5.91
N GLY A 244 12.05 -16.29 7.16
CA GLY A 244 11.53 -17.36 8.00
C GLY A 244 10.24 -18.03 7.49
N PHE A 245 9.52 -17.39 6.58
CA PHE A 245 8.31 -17.93 5.97
C PHE A 245 8.63 -18.63 4.62
N SER A 246 8.08 -19.84 4.41
CA SER A 246 8.15 -20.49 3.11
C SER A 246 7.09 -19.93 2.17
N HIS A 247 7.51 -19.26 1.08
CA HIS A 247 6.60 -18.82 0.01
C HIS A 247 6.17 -19.97 -0.91
N VAL A 248 6.91 -21.08 -0.90
CA VAL A 248 6.54 -22.29 -1.65
C VAL A 248 5.53 -23.06 -0.83
N TRP A 249 4.32 -23.17 -1.35
CA TRP A 249 3.28 -23.96 -0.72
C TRP A 249 3.58 -25.45 -0.78
N SER A 250 3.20 -26.16 0.28
CA SER A 250 3.23 -27.61 0.37
C SER A 250 2.11 -28.09 1.30
N PRO A 251 1.46 -29.21 1.02
CA PRO A 251 0.44 -29.76 1.91
C PRO A 251 0.98 -30.21 3.29
N GLN A 252 2.30 -30.31 3.44
CA GLN A 252 2.95 -30.66 4.71
C GLN A 252 3.26 -29.45 5.59
N LEU A 253 3.06 -28.22 5.10
CA LEU A 253 3.22 -27.02 5.91
C LEU A 253 2.09 -26.93 6.93
N GLY A 254 2.43 -26.67 8.19
CA GLY A 254 1.42 -26.43 9.24
C GLY A 254 0.74 -25.07 9.12
N PHE A 255 1.37 -24.13 8.38
CA PHE A 255 0.84 -22.78 8.17
C PHE A 255 1.29 -22.23 6.82
N TRP A 256 0.35 -21.70 6.04
CA TRP A 256 0.62 -20.98 4.81
C TRP A 256 -0.58 -20.10 4.45
N THR A 257 -0.32 -18.87 4.04
CA THR A 257 -1.35 -17.95 3.52
C THR A 257 -0.76 -17.08 2.42
N GLU A 258 -1.58 -16.60 1.52
CA GLU A 258 -1.23 -15.63 0.48
C GLU A 258 -0.66 -14.36 1.09
N ARG A 259 -1.21 -13.90 2.20
CA ARG A 259 -0.77 -12.69 2.90
C ARG A 259 0.71 -12.73 3.29
N HIS A 260 1.18 -13.82 3.85
CA HIS A 260 2.59 -13.94 4.27
C HIS A 260 3.53 -14.04 3.08
N THR A 261 3.10 -14.72 2.01
CA THR A 261 3.84 -14.76 0.74
C THR A 261 3.94 -13.36 0.13
N ALA A 262 2.84 -12.60 0.15
CA ALA A 262 2.82 -11.21 -0.31
C ALA A 262 3.83 -10.33 0.43
N PHE A 263 3.86 -10.39 1.76
CA PHE A 263 4.77 -9.58 2.56
C PHE A 263 6.23 -9.96 2.35
N LYS A 264 6.51 -11.26 2.19
CA LYS A 264 7.86 -11.71 1.81
C LYS A 264 8.29 -11.16 0.46
N LEU A 265 7.45 -11.27 -0.57
CA LEU A 265 7.75 -10.71 -1.89
C LEU A 265 7.95 -9.20 -1.80
N LEU A 266 7.02 -8.48 -1.18
CA LEU A 266 7.05 -7.03 -1.06
C LEU A 266 8.32 -6.56 -0.35
N ALA A 267 8.70 -7.20 0.77
CA ALA A 267 9.91 -6.83 1.50
C ALA A 267 11.17 -6.95 0.64
N ASN A 268 11.26 -7.99 -0.19
CA ASN A 268 12.40 -8.19 -1.10
C ASN A 268 12.39 -7.17 -2.25
N VAL A 269 11.20 -6.89 -2.85
CA VAL A 269 11.07 -5.88 -3.92
C VAL A 269 11.48 -4.51 -3.42
N VAL A 270 10.92 -4.08 -2.29
CA VAL A 270 11.20 -2.78 -1.68
C VAL A 270 12.69 -2.62 -1.35
N ALA A 271 13.29 -3.63 -0.72
CA ALA A 271 14.71 -3.59 -0.40
C ALA A 271 15.59 -3.61 -1.66
N TYR A 272 15.18 -4.33 -2.72
CA TYR A 272 15.84 -4.26 -4.02
C TYR A 272 15.77 -2.85 -4.61
N GLU A 273 14.61 -2.22 -4.60
CA GLU A 273 14.43 -0.86 -5.11
C GLU A 273 15.29 0.17 -4.35
N VAL A 274 15.47 -0.02 -3.04
CA VAL A 274 16.30 0.87 -2.20
C VAL A 274 17.79 0.65 -2.42
N THR A 275 18.23 -0.61 -2.54
CA THR A 275 19.67 -0.96 -2.51
C THR A 275 20.28 -1.27 -3.86
N GLY A 276 19.46 -1.66 -4.86
CA GLY A 276 19.94 -2.18 -6.14
C GLY A 276 20.62 -3.56 -6.06
N SER A 277 20.46 -4.29 -4.94
CA SER A 277 21.12 -5.57 -4.69
C SER A 277 20.68 -6.65 -5.70
N SER A 278 21.63 -7.23 -6.42
CA SER A 278 21.36 -8.35 -7.35
C SER A 278 20.82 -9.57 -6.62
N THR A 279 21.27 -9.84 -5.40
CA THR A 279 20.77 -10.95 -4.57
C THR A 279 19.28 -10.78 -4.27
N LEU A 280 18.82 -9.56 -3.96
CA LEU A 280 17.40 -9.30 -3.72
C LEU A 280 16.57 -9.41 -5.00
N ARG A 281 17.10 -8.92 -6.12
CA ARG A 281 16.48 -9.11 -7.45
C ARG A 281 16.29 -10.59 -7.77
N ASP A 282 17.32 -11.40 -7.55
CA ASP A 282 17.29 -12.83 -7.86
C ASP A 282 16.28 -13.56 -6.94
N ARG A 283 16.17 -13.15 -5.67
CA ARG A 283 15.12 -13.63 -4.77
C ARG A 283 13.73 -13.26 -5.28
N VAL A 284 13.49 -12.01 -5.68
CA VAL A 284 12.22 -11.58 -6.29
C VAL A 284 11.87 -12.44 -7.49
N THR A 285 12.83 -12.66 -8.40
CA THR A 285 12.64 -13.51 -9.58
C THR A 285 12.27 -14.95 -9.20
N THR A 286 12.92 -15.50 -8.17
CA THR A 286 12.62 -16.85 -7.67
C THR A 286 11.20 -16.92 -7.09
N ILE A 287 10.83 -15.98 -6.23
CA ILE A 287 9.48 -15.96 -5.61
C ILE A 287 8.40 -15.84 -6.69
N LEU A 288 8.58 -14.96 -7.68
CA LEU A 288 7.65 -14.83 -8.81
C LEU A 288 7.52 -16.12 -9.61
N ALA A 289 8.63 -16.81 -9.87
CA ALA A 289 8.61 -18.09 -10.58
C ALA A 289 7.89 -19.18 -9.78
N ASP A 290 8.08 -19.21 -8.46
CA ASP A 290 7.43 -20.18 -7.57
C ASP A 290 5.92 -19.91 -7.47
N LEU A 291 5.51 -18.65 -7.39
CA LEU A 291 4.09 -18.28 -7.38
C LEU A 291 3.40 -18.63 -8.70
N ARG A 292 4.07 -18.42 -9.84
CA ARG A 292 3.55 -18.88 -11.14
C ARG A 292 3.38 -20.39 -11.19
N ARG A 293 4.39 -21.15 -10.74
CA ARG A 293 4.26 -22.61 -10.65
C ARG A 293 3.12 -23.05 -9.75
N HIS A 294 2.90 -22.34 -8.64
CA HIS A 294 1.77 -22.62 -7.74
C HIS A 294 0.45 -22.36 -8.46
N GLN A 295 0.27 -21.23 -9.11
CA GLN A 295 -0.94 -20.91 -9.87
C GLN A 295 -1.18 -21.89 -11.02
N ASP A 296 -0.11 -22.36 -11.68
CA ASP A 296 -0.18 -23.31 -12.78
C ASP A 296 -0.40 -24.76 -12.33
N GLY A 297 -0.36 -25.05 -11.02
CA GLY A 297 -0.38 -26.40 -10.50
C GLY A 297 0.86 -27.23 -10.92
N ALA A 298 1.93 -26.58 -11.37
CA ALA A 298 3.11 -27.21 -11.93
C ALA A 298 4.17 -27.61 -10.89
N ASN A 299 3.95 -27.34 -9.62
CA ASN A 299 4.87 -27.70 -8.54
C ASN A 299 4.74 -29.16 -8.06
N GLY A 300 3.85 -29.95 -8.67
CA GLY A 300 3.60 -31.35 -8.33
C GLY A 300 2.93 -31.58 -6.97
N GLN A 301 2.62 -30.53 -6.25
CA GLN A 301 2.03 -30.58 -4.90
C GLN A 301 0.54 -30.23 -4.90
N VAL A 302 0.07 -29.60 -5.97
CA VAL A 302 -1.33 -29.27 -6.17
C VAL A 302 -1.96 -30.32 -7.06
N PRO A 303 -3.03 -30.97 -6.64
CA PRO A 303 -3.64 -32.07 -7.40
C PRO A 303 -4.26 -31.60 -8.72
N THR A 304 -4.71 -30.37 -8.78
CA THR A 304 -5.36 -29.80 -9.97
C THR A 304 -5.15 -28.29 -10.01
N PRO A 305 -4.75 -27.70 -11.14
CA PRO A 305 -4.69 -26.25 -11.29
C PRO A 305 -6.08 -25.64 -11.09
N ARG A 306 -6.15 -24.50 -10.40
CA ARG A 306 -7.39 -23.74 -10.35
C ARG A 306 -7.72 -23.15 -11.72
N ILE A 307 -8.91 -23.41 -12.20
CA ILE A 307 -9.39 -22.87 -13.47
C ILE A 307 -9.54 -21.36 -13.40
N ASP A 308 -9.94 -20.85 -12.24
CA ASP A 308 -10.14 -19.41 -11.98
C ASP A 308 -8.85 -18.61 -11.83
N GLY A 309 -7.70 -19.26 -11.62
CA GLY A 309 -6.40 -18.59 -11.53
C GLY A 309 -5.97 -18.19 -10.13
N GLY A 310 -6.68 -18.58 -9.08
CA GLY A 310 -6.28 -18.38 -7.69
C GLY A 310 -5.07 -19.21 -7.27
N LEU A 311 -4.57 -18.94 -6.07
CA LEU A 311 -3.60 -19.77 -5.37
C LEU A 311 -4.31 -20.81 -4.52
N TYR A 312 -3.52 -21.65 -3.80
CA TYR A 312 -4.11 -22.68 -2.93
C TYR A 312 -3.45 -22.73 -1.57
N HIS A 313 -4.26 -23.08 -0.59
CA HIS A 313 -3.83 -23.62 0.70
C HIS A 313 -5.02 -24.36 1.33
N THR A 314 -4.79 -25.12 2.40
CA THR A 314 -5.89 -25.69 3.15
C THR A 314 -6.41 -24.70 4.18
N GLY A 315 -7.67 -24.83 4.57
CA GLY A 315 -8.21 -24.05 5.67
C GLY A 315 -7.46 -24.27 6.99
N GLU A 316 -6.96 -25.47 7.24
CA GLU A 316 -6.11 -25.74 8.41
C GLU A 316 -4.81 -24.93 8.39
N GLN A 317 -4.18 -24.78 7.23
CA GLN A 317 -2.98 -23.93 7.07
C GLN A 317 -3.27 -22.46 7.27
N HIS A 318 -4.48 -22.02 6.97
CA HIS A 318 -4.97 -20.67 7.23
C HIS A 318 -5.39 -20.51 8.70
N GLY A 319 -5.86 -21.58 9.31
CA GLY A 319 -6.41 -21.60 10.65
C GLY A 319 -7.94 -21.46 10.68
N ASP A 320 -8.62 -21.76 9.57
CA ASP A 320 -10.04 -21.47 9.39
C ASP A 320 -10.87 -22.71 8.98
N TRP A 321 -11.16 -22.93 7.69
CA TRP A 321 -12.26 -23.77 7.19
C TRP A 321 -12.01 -25.29 7.11
N GLY A 322 -10.93 -25.82 7.60
CA GLY A 322 -10.67 -27.27 7.59
C GLY A 322 -9.68 -27.71 6.49
N PRO A 323 -9.66 -29.03 6.14
CA PRO A 323 -8.63 -29.61 5.30
C PRO A 323 -8.82 -29.35 3.80
N GLU A 324 -9.95 -28.80 3.37
CA GLU A 324 -10.24 -28.56 1.98
C GLU A 324 -9.32 -27.49 1.40
N LEU A 325 -8.94 -27.66 0.13
CA LEU A 325 -8.16 -26.69 -0.60
C LEU A 325 -9.03 -25.50 -1.00
N GLY A 326 -8.51 -24.32 -0.74
CA GLY A 326 -9.16 -23.07 -1.08
C GLY A 326 -8.17 -21.92 -1.20
N ALA A 327 -8.68 -20.71 -1.38
CA ALA A 327 -7.91 -19.47 -1.43
C ALA A 327 -8.76 -18.31 -0.88
N SER A 328 -8.07 -17.28 -0.38
CA SER A 328 -8.73 -16.08 0.11
C SER A 328 -8.58 -14.92 -0.89
N PRO A 329 -9.69 -14.39 -1.45
CA PRO A 329 -9.64 -13.26 -2.37
C PRO A 329 -8.96 -12.04 -1.77
N TRP A 330 -9.35 -11.62 -0.57
CA TRP A 330 -8.79 -10.44 0.06
C TRP A 330 -7.31 -10.59 0.44
N MET A 331 -6.84 -11.79 0.80
CA MET A 331 -5.39 -12.02 1.00
C MET A 331 -4.65 -12.05 -0.33
N SER A 332 -5.29 -12.51 -1.40
CA SER A 332 -4.75 -12.49 -2.75
C SER A 332 -4.56 -11.07 -3.30
N VAL A 333 -5.33 -10.09 -2.80
CA VAL A 333 -5.09 -8.67 -3.05
C VAL A 333 -3.65 -8.27 -2.70
N LEU A 334 -3.16 -8.69 -1.56
CA LEU A 334 -1.81 -8.36 -1.10
C LEU A 334 -0.72 -8.98 -1.99
N VAL A 335 -0.94 -10.22 -2.46
CA VAL A 335 -0.05 -10.87 -3.43
C VAL A 335 -0.02 -10.09 -4.74
N THR A 336 -1.20 -9.71 -5.23
CA THR A 336 -1.34 -8.97 -6.48
C THR A 336 -0.64 -7.61 -6.38
N ASP A 337 -0.83 -6.86 -5.29
CA ASP A 337 -0.14 -5.57 -5.08
C ASP A 337 1.39 -5.73 -5.10
N ALA A 338 1.91 -6.74 -4.39
CA ALA A 338 3.34 -7.02 -4.36
C ALA A 338 3.88 -7.39 -5.76
N ILE A 339 3.13 -8.17 -6.54
CA ILE A 339 3.51 -8.57 -7.89
C ILE A 339 3.39 -7.40 -8.88
N VAL A 340 2.36 -6.56 -8.79
CA VAL A 340 2.26 -5.33 -9.60
C VAL A 340 3.46 -4.43 -9.35
N ARG A 341 3.91 -4.30 -8.10
CA ARG A 341 5.13 -3.56 -7.79
C ARG A 341 6.37 -4.21 -8.41
N ALA A 342 6.51 -5.53 -8.29
CA ALA A 342 7.61 -6.27 -8.90
C ALA A 342 7.59 -6.19 -10.43
N TYR A 343 6.40 -6.24 -11.04
CA TYR A 343 6.21 -6.07 -12.48
C TYR A 343 6.80 -4.74 -12.97
N GLY A 344 6.59 -3.64 -12.27
CA GLY A 344 7.20 -2.35 -12.59
C GLY A 344 8.73 -2.35 -12.65
N SER A 345 9.38 -3.41 -12.19
CA SER A 345 10.85 -3.58 -12.25
C SER A 345 11.33 -4.44 -13.44
N GLY A 346 10.46 -5.28 -14.01
CA GLY A 346 10.85 -6.26 -15.04
C GLY A 346 9.95 -6.33 -16.26
N GLU A 347 8.70 -5.92 -16.14
CA GLU A 347 7.68 -5.84 -17.22
C GLU A 347 7.60 -7.11 -18.11
N ASP A 348 7.69 -8.31 -17.51
CA ASP A 348 7.63 -9.55 -18.26
C ASP A 348 6.19 -10.04 -18.50
N ALA A 349 5.96 -10.63 -19.70
CA ALA A 349 4.63 -11.09 -20.11
C ALA A 349 4.08 -12.22 -19.23
N ALA A 350 4.93 -13.05 -18.64
CA ALA A 350 4.50 -14.14 -17.77
C ALA A 350 3.94 -13.61 -16.44
N THR A 351 4.53 -12.55 -15.89
CA THR A 351 4.01 -11.86 -14.73
C THR A 351 2.70 -11.13 -15.05
N ALA A 352 2.61 -10.50 -16.23
CA ALA A 352 1.35 -9.88 -16.68
C ALA A 352 0.22 -10.92 -16.80
N GLN A 353 0.52 -12.10 -17.33
CA GLN A 353 -0.43 -13.21 -17.45
C GLN A 353 -0.87 -13.74 -16.06
N PHE A 354 0.06 -13.83 -15.11
CA PHE A 354 -0.27 -14.18 -13.73
C PHE A 354 -1.25 -13.19 -13.13
N LEU A 355 -1.01 -11.87 -13.28
CA LEU A 355 -1.84 -10.81 -12.74
C LEU A 355 -3.25 -10.78 -13.38
N LEU A 356 -3.34 -11.03 -14.69
CA LEU A 356 -4.64 -11.22 -15.35
C LEU A 356 -5.43 -12.37 -14.72
N ARG A 357 -4.79 -13.51 -14.50
CA ARG A 357 -5.44 -14.68 -13.89
C ARG A 357 -5.88 -14.42 -12.45
N MET A 358 -5.09 -13.67 -11.67
CA MET A 358 -5.49 -13.25 -10.33
C MET A 358 -6.73 -12.35 -10.36
N GLY A 359 -6.81 -11.42 -11.31
CA GLY A 359 -8.01 -10.59 -11.49
C GLY A 359 -9.25 -11.41 -11.86
N ARG A 360 -9.10 -12.44 -12.69
CA ARG A 360 -10.17 -13.39 -13.02
C ARG A 360 -10.61 -14.19 -11.80
N TYR A 361 -9.65 -14.64 -10.98
CA TYR A 361 -9.93 -15.31 -9.72
C TYR A 361 -10.78 -14.44 -8.79
N MET A 362 -10.36 -13.20 -8.56
CA MET A 362 -11.10 -12.27 -7.71
C MET A 362 -12.51 -12.00 -8.26
N ASN A 363 -12.65 -11.87 -9.58
CA ASN A 363 -13.96 -11.74 -10.20
C ASN A 363 -14.84 -12.99 -10.00
N SER A 364 -14.27 -14.19 -10.04
CA SER A 364 -15.03 -15.43 -9.83
C SER A 364 -15.45 -15.64 -8.38
N SER A 365 -14.85 -14.92 -7.43
CA SER A 365 -15.20 -14.97 -6.01
C SER A 365 -16.35 -14.07 -5.61
N LEU A 366 -16.91 -13.30 -6.57
CA LEU A 366 -17.97 -12.35 -6.28
C LEU A 366 -19.33 -13.03 -6.19
N VAL A 367 -20.07 -12.67 -5.16
CA VAL A 367 -21.43 -13.11 -4.89
C VAL A 367 -22.33 -11.91 -4.65
N LEU A 368 -23.66 -12.11 -4.81
CA LEU A 368 -24.65 -11.13 -4.37
C LEU A 368 -25.10 -11.50 -2.95
N ASP A 369 -24.91 -10.59 -2.02
CA ASP A 369 -25.45 -10.73 -0.69
C ASP A 369 -26.95 -10.37 -0.73
N PRO A 370 -27.84 -11.31 -0.37
CA PRO A 370 -29.27 -11.06 -0.43
C PRO A 370 -29.78 -10.15 0.69
N GLU A 371 -28.99 -9.90 1.74
CA GLU A 371 -29.46 -9.25 2.95
C GLU A 371 -29.53 -7.73 2.88
N ASP A 372 -29.09 -7.09 1.78
CA ASP A 372 -29.01 -5.62 1.65
C ASP A 372 -28.38 -4.97 2.90
N PRO A 373 -27.11 -5.28 3.18
CA PRO A 373 -26.46 -4.88 4.44
C PRO A 373 -26.37 -3.38 4.64
N TYR A 374 -26.59 -2.58 3.59
CA TYR A 374 -26.50 -1.13 3.62
C TYR A 374 -27.83 -0.40 3.54
N GLY A 375 -28.95 -1.12 3.44
CA GLY A 375 -30.28 -0.53 3.33
C GLY A 375 -30.48 0.26 2.03
N THR A 376 -29.85 -0.17 0.95
CA THR A 376 -29.94 0.49 -0.37
C THR A 376 -31.16 0.05 -1.15
N GLY A 377 -31.86 -1.00 -0.71
CA GLY A 377 -32.98 -1.63 -1.39
C GLY A 377 -32.56 -2.61 -2.48
N ALA A 378 -31.27 -2.98 -2.56
CA ALA A 378 -30.70 -3.93 -3.51
C ALA A 378 -29.65 -4.82 -2.86
N PRO A 379 -29.50 -6.08 -3.33
CA PRO A 379 -28.40 -6.94 -2.91
C PRO A 379 -27.05 -6.29 -3.18
N ALA A 380 -26.13 -6.41 -2.24
CA ALA A 380 -24.77 -5.92 -2.38
C ALA A 380 -23.89 -6.94 -3.12
N LEU A 381 -23.08 -6.48 -4.07
CA LEU A 381 -22.04 -7.31 -4.66
C LEU A 381 -20.84 -7.35 -3.71
N ALA A 382 -20.36 -8.53 -3.34
CA ALA A 382 -19.23 -8.66 -2.43
C ALA A 382 -18.35 -9.85 -2.82
N SER A 383 -17.11 -9.89 -2.34
CA SER A 383 -16.26 -11.07 -2.49
C SER A 383 -16.50 -12.05 -1.34
N LEU A 384 -16.38 -13.34 -1.60
CA LEU A 384 -16.28 -14.33 -0.53
C LEU A 384 -15.00 -14.10 0.29
N TYR A 385 -15.03 -14.41 1.57
CA TYR A 385 -13.83 -14.39 2.42
C TYR A 385 -12.79 -15.41 1.95
N ALA A 386 -13.24 -16.64 1.67
CA ALA A 386 -12.45 -17.69 1.06
C ALA A 386 -13.31 -18.55 0.13
N THR A 387 -12.69 -19.04 -0.93
CA THR A 387 -13.33 -19.89 -1.93
C THR A 387 -12.69 -21.27 -1.95
N LEU A 388 -13.50 -22.32 -2.05
CA LEU A 388 -13.03 -23.67 -2.34
C LEU A 388 -12.60 -23.80 -3.81
N LEU A 389 -11.95 -24.93 -4.17
CA LEU A 389 -11.52 -25.19 -5.56
C LEU A 389 -12.66 -25.18 -6.59
N ASN A 390 -13.87 -25.52 -6.17
CA ASN A 390 -15.06 -25.47 -7.01
C ASN A 390 -15.72 -24.09 -7.11
N GLY A 391 -15.10 -23.05 -6.51
CA GLY A 391 -15.63 -21.69 -6.43
C GLY A 391 -16.66 -21.48 -5.33
N GLY A 392 -17.01 -22.51 -4.56
CA GLY A 392 -17.97 -22.40 -3.45
C GLY A 392 -17.41 -21.60 -2.27
N ASP A 393 -18.32 -21.09 -1.45
CA ASP A 393 -17.99 -20.42 -0.19
C ASP A 393 -17.43 -21.43 0.82
N ALA A 394 -16.21 -21.16 1.31
CA ALA A 394 -15.52 -22.03 2.26
C ALA A 394 -16.11 -21.94 3.69
N PHE A 395 -16.77 -20.85 4.03
CA PHE A 395 -17.35 -20.59 5.34
C PHE A 395 -18.88 -20.73 5.38
N GLY A 396 -19.54 -20.54 4.24
CA GLY A 396 -21.00 -20.46 4.18
C GLY A 396 -21.58 -19.19 4.80
N GLU A 397 -20.76 -18.14 4.92
CA GLU A 397 -21.13 -16.85 5.52
C GLU A 397 -21.55 -15.80 4.49
N GLY A 398 -21.42 -16.11 3.19
CA GLY A 398 -21.73 -15.17 2.12
C GLY A 398 -20.61 -14.16 1.82
N GLY A 399 -21.00 -13.01 1.28
CA GLY A 399 -20.06 -11.98 0.86
C GLY A 399 -19.47 -11.19 2.04
N GLN A 400 -18.25 -10.67 1.82
CA GLN A 400 -17.54 -9.81 2.75
C GLN A 400 -17.40 -8.42 2.14
N GLU A 401 -18.39 -7.57 2.34
CA GLU A 401 -18.49 -6.24 1.72
C GLU A 401 -17.36 -5.32 2.14
N GLU A 402 -16.82 -5.53 3.34
CA GLU A 402 -15.72 -4.74 3.89
C GLU A 402 -14.41 -4.84 3.09
N HIS A 403 -14.30 -5.84 2.21
CA HIS A 403 -13.18 -6.04 1.31
C HIS A 403 -13.44 -5.55 -0.12
N SER A 404 -14.57 -4.90 -0.37
CA SER A 404 -15.01 -4.55 -1.73
C SER A 404 -14.07 -3.59 -2.44
N LEU A 405 -13.51 -2.60 -1.73
CA LEU A 405 -12.65 -1.59 -2.37
C LEU A 405 -11.35 -2.19 -2.89
N GLU A 406 -10.62 -2.91 -2.05
CA GLU A 406 -9.33 -3.49 -2.45
C GLU A 406 -9.51 -4.62 -3.46
N VAL A 407 -10.56 -5.43 -3.34
CA VAL A 407 -10.86 -6.47 -4.34
C VAL A 407 -11.23 -5.83 -5.67
N ALA A 408 -12.04 -4.76 -5.69
CA ALA A 408 -12.37 -4.01 -6.90
C ALA A 408 -11.11 -3.47 -7.60
N ALA A 409 -10.20 -2.90 -6.84
CA ALA A 409 -8.92 -2.39 -7.38
C ALA A 409 -8.09 -3.50 -8.04
N HIS A 410 -8.17 -4.73 -7.55
CA HIS A 410 -7.38 -5.83 -8.09
C HIS A 410 -8.09 -6.59 -9.23
N ILE A 411 -9.41 -6.56 -9.30
CA ILE A 411 -10.14 -6.91 -10.53
C ILE A 411 -9.81 -5.89 -11.64
N ALA A 412 -9.69 -4.61 -11.30
CA ALA A 412 -9.27 -3.57 -12.23
C ALA A 412 -7.86 -3.82 -12.78
N TRP A 413 -6.92 -4.30 -11.97
CA TRP A 413 -5.61 -4.76 -12.46
C TRP A 413 -5.75 -5.92 -13.45
N GLY A 414 -6.66 -6.86 -13.24
CA GLY A 414 -6.96 -7.91 -14.21
C GLY A 414 -7.35 -7.33 -15.57
N TYR A 415 -8.23 -6.33 -15.58
CA TYR A 415 -8.58 -5.61 -16.80
C TYR A 415 -7.36 -4.93 -17.44
N TYR A 416 -6.58 -4.17 -16.67
CA TYR A 416 -5.39 -3.49 -17.16
C TYR A 416 -4.41 -4.45 -17.86
N PHE A 417 -4.14 -5.60 -17.23
CA PHE A 417 -3.22 -6.59 -17.80
C PHE A 417 -3.83 -7.34 -18.99
N SER A 418 -5.15 -7.51 -19.07
CA SER A 418 -5.81 -8.05 -20.24
C SER A 418 -5.63 -7.13 -21.47
N ASP A 419 -5.78 -5.84 -21.27
CA ASP A 419 -5.56 -4.82 -22.30
C ASP A 419 -4.10 -4.75 -22.73
N LEU A 420 -3.18 -4.73 -21.76
CA LEU A 420 -1.74 -4.74 -22.01
C LEU A 420 -1.27 -5.96 -22.80
N LEU A 421 -1.90 -7.11 -22.59
CA LEU A 421 -1.63 -8.36 -23.33
C LEU A 421 -2.32 -8.42 -24.72
N GLY A 422 -3.05 -7.37 -25.09
CA GLY A 422 -3.72 -7.25 -26.38
C GLY A 422 -5.04 -8.02 -26.50
N ALA A 423 -5.60 -8.48 -25.39
CA ALA A 423 -6.90 -9.18 -25.33
C ALA A 423 -7.76 -8.62 -24.20
N PRO A 424 -8.26 -7.37 -24.33
CA PRO A 424 -8.97 -6.70 -23.24
C PRO A 424 -10.24 -7.45 -22.86
N GLU A 425 -10.49 -7.53 -21.54
CA GLU A 425 -11.67 -8.17 -20.94
C GLU A 425 -12.60 -7.12 -20.30
N PRO A 426 -13.52 -6.49 -21.06
CA PRO A 426 -14.38 -5.43 -20.55
C PRO A 426 -15.25 -5.87 -19.36
N ALA A 427 -15.54 -7.16 -19.24
CA ALA A 427 -16.30 -7.71 -18.12
C ALA A 427 -15.57 -7.49 -16.78
N LEU A 428 -14.24 -7.61 -16.73
CA LEU A 428 -13.47 -7.32 -15.53
C LEU A 428 -13.56 -5.84 -15.15
N ARG A 429 -13.52 -4.96 -16.17
CA ARG A 429 -13.69 -3.52 -15.92
C ARG A 429 -15.05 -3.21 -15.30
N GLN A 430 -16.12 -3.78 -15.87
CA GLN A 430 -17.47 -3.55 -15.36
C GLN A 430 -17.62 -4.10 -13.93
N ARG A 431 -17.14 -5.30 -13.68
CA ARG A 431 -17.21 -5.90 -12.33
C ARG A 431 -16.44 -5.13 -11.28
N ALA A 432 -15.29 -4.58 -11.62
CA ALA A 432 -14.55 -3.69 -10.72
C ALA A 432 -15.37 -2.45 -10.35
N LEU A 433 -16.08 -1.86 -11.33
CA LEU A 433 -16.97 -0.72 -11.09
C LEU A 433 -18.18 -1.12 -10.25
N ASP A 434 -18.84 -2.23 -10.56
CA ASP A 434 -20.01 -2.72 -9.81
C ASP A 434 -19.65 -2.94 -8.33
N LEU A 435 -18.49 -3.56 -8.08
CA LEU A 435 -18.02 -3.81 -6.72
C LEU A 435 -17.61 -2.51 -6.00
N TYR A 436 -17.08 -1.54 -6.72
CA TYR A 436 -16.81 -0.21 -6.18
C TYR A 436 -18.10 0.50 -5.74
N GLU A 437 -19.18 0.39 -6.52
CA GLU A 437 -20.47 1.00 -6.15
C GLU A 437 -21.01 0.39 -4.83
N THR A 438 -20.81 -0.90 -4.60
CA THR A 438 -21.10 -1.53 -3.30
C THR A 438 -20.29 -0.89 -2.17
N TYR A 439 -18.99 -0.69 -2.38
CA TYR A 439 -18.16 -0.02 -1.38
C TYR A 439 -18.62 1.41 -1.11
N ASP A 440 -18.91 2.20 -2.16
CA ASP A 440 -19.36 3.58 -1.99
C ASP A 440 -20.70 3.68 -1.26
N ALA A 441 -21.61 2.74 -1.49
CA ALA A 441 -22.85 2.63 -0.72
C ALA A 441 -22.59 2.28 0.76
N GLY A 442 -21.66 1.35 1.00
CA GLY A 442 -21.32 0.88 2.34
C GLY A 442 -20.41 1.81 3.15
N VAL A 443 -19.72 2.73 2.49
CA VAL A 443 -18.70 3.57 3.11
C VAL A 443 -19.18 4.36 4.34
N ASN A 444 -20.41 4.81 4.32
CA ASN A 444 -21.02 5.52 5.45
C ASN A 444 -21.40 4.59 6.61
N PHE A 445 -21.56 3.31 6.33
CA PHE A 445 -21.83 2.28 7.34
C PHE A 445 -20.54 1.92 8.11
N TRP A 446 -19.43 1.73 7.38
CA TRP A 446 -18.15 1.41 8.03
C TRP A 446 -17.48 2.63 8.63
N ILE A 447 -17.64 3.78 7.99
CA ILE A 447 -17.09 5.05 8.44
C ILE A 447 -18.18 5.76 9.20
N ARG A 448 -18.34 5.37 10.44
CA ARG A 448 -19.31 6.05 11.32
C ARG A 448 -18.85 7.47 11.58
N PRO A 449 -19.63 8.49 11.17
CA PRO A 449 -19.45 9.83 11.66
C PRO A 449 -19.83 9.82 13.13
N THR A 450 -18.88 9.51 14.00
CA THR A 450 -19.12 9.70 15.43
C THR A 450 -18.86 11.15 15.76
N ALA A 451 -19.87 11.82 16.30
CA ALA A 451 -19.65 12.98 17.12
C ALA A 451 -19.19 12.45 18.50
N PRO A 452 -17.90 12.43 18.81
CA PRO A 452 -17.48 12.08 20.16
C PRO A 452 -18.02 13.10 21.14
N ALA A 453 -18.15 12.72 22.39
CA ALA A 453 -18.52 13.64 23.46
C ALA A 453 -17.63 14.90 23.53
N SER A 454 -16.49 14.90 22.84
CA SER A 454 -15.57 16.03 22.64
C SER A 454 -15.93 16.97 21.48
N GLY A 455 -17.04 16.74 20.74
CA GLY A 455 -17.45 17.58 19.61
C GLY A 455 -16.60 17.45 18.34
N LEU A 456 -15.64 16.52 18.28
CA LEU A 456 -14.81 16.28 17.11
C LEU A 456 -15.50 15.26 16.20
N ALA A 457 -15.92 15.66 15.01
CA ALA A 457 -16.37 14.74 13.98
C ALA A 457 -15.19 13.82 13.65
N ALA A 458 -15.22 12.59 14.09
CA ALA A 458 -14.19 11.62 13.84
C ALA A 458 -14.66 10.69 12.73
N TYR A 459 -13.83 10.59 11.71
CA TYR A 459 -13.87 9.58 10.71
C TYR A 459 -13.29 8.29 11.32
N ARG A 460 -14.12 7.31 11.63
CA ARG A 460 -13.70 6.08 12.29
C ARG A 460 -13.85 4.88 11.38
N VAL A 461 -12.76 4.14 11.20
CA VAL A 461 -12.75 2.82 10.61
C VAL A 461 -12.60 1.79 11.74
N SER A 462 -13.52 0.88 11.87
CA SER A 462 -13.48 -0.18 12.90
C SER A 462 -13.50 -1.55 12.23
N PRO A 463 -12.62 -2.46 12.62
CA PRO A 463 -11.50 -2.31 13.57
C PRO A 463 -10.33 -1.49 13.00
N PRO A 464 -9.40 -1.01 13.84
CA PRO A 464 -8.30 -0.11 13.43
C PRO A 464 -7.46 -0.61 12.25
N ARG A 465 -7.28 -1.91 12.11
CA ARG A 465 -6.54 -2.53 11.00
C ARG A 465 -7.18 -2.28 9.63
N LYS A 466 -8.49 -2.04 9.55
CA LYS A 466 -9.19 -1.76 8.28
C LYS A 466 -8.61 -0.57 7.54
N TRP A 467 -8.13 0.42 8.25
CA TRP A 467 -7.45 1.56 7.64
C TRP A 467 -6.31 1.14 6.70
N GLY A 468 -5.43 0.25 7.16
CA GLY A 468 -4.30 -0.22 6.36
C GLY A 468 -4.75 -1.10 5.19
N TRP A 469 -5.65 -2.04 5.41
CA TRP A 469 -6.00 -2.97 4.35
C TRP A 469 -6.88 -2.36 3.25
N GLU A 470 -7.86 -1.54 3.61
CA GLU A 470 -8.78 -0.95 2.62
C GLU A 470 -8.08 0.12 1.77
N HIS A 471 -7.26 0.96 2.38
CA HIS A 471 -6.76 2.16 1.72
C HIS A 471 -5.37 2.01 1.11
N ARG A 472 -4.62 0.98 1.47
CA ARG A 472 -3.25 0.79 1.01
C ARG A 472 -3.13 0.56 -0.49
N THR A 473 -4.05 -0.21 -1.08
CA THR A 473 -3.99 -0.65 -2.48
C THR A 473 -5.08 -0.06 -3.36
N ALA A 474 -6.08 0.57 -2.75
CA ALA A 474 -7.26 1.09 -3.43
C ALA A 474 -6.96 2.28 -4.38
N ASP A 475 -5.85 2.97 -4.15
CA ASP A 475 -5.39 4.08 -4.98
C ASP A 475 -5.11 3.69 -6.44
N ALA A 476 -4.89 2.40 -6.69
CA ALA A 476 -4.57 1.88 -8.01
C ALA A 476 -5.77 1.77 -8.95
N MET A 477 -7.01 1.74 -8.44
CA MET A 477 -8.19 1.47 -9.25
C MET A 477 -8.40 2.50 -10.37
N ALA A 478 -8.28 3.79 -10.05
CA ALA A 478 -8.43 4.85 -11.03
C ALA A 478 -7.38 4.76 -12.15
N PHE A 479 -6.16 4.38 -11.81
CA PHE A 479 -5.10 4.13 -12.78
C PHE A 479 -5.41 2.90 -13.65
N ALA A 480 -5.68 1.76 -13.03
CA ALA A 480 -5.89 0.48 -13.71
C ALA A 480 -7.08 0.51 -14.69
N LEU A 481 -8.12 1.27 -14.36
CA LEU A 481 -9.29 1.43 -15.23
C LEU A 481 -9.15 2.57 -16.27
N GLY A 482 -8.05 3.32 -16.25
CA GLY A 482 -7.85 4.46 -17.15
C GLY A 482 -8.87 5.58 -16.92
N LEU A 483 -9.33 5.80 -15.70
CA LEU A 483 -10.38 6.76 -15.35
C LEU A 483 -9.88 8.21 -15.26
N ASN A 484 -8.62 8.46 -15.58
CA ASN A 484 -8.01 9.77 -15.47
C ASN A 484 -7.87 10.46 -16.81
N ALA A 485 -7.83 11.81 -16.74
CA ALA A 485 -7.28 12.57 -17.84
C ALA A 485 -5.84 12.07 -18.12
N PRO A 486 -5.40 12.08 -19.40
CA PRO A 486 -4.04 11.71 -19.73
C PRO A 486 -3.10 12.50 -18.83
N ALA A 487 -2.12 11.80 -18.25
CA ALA A 487 -1.10 12.44 -17.45
C ALA A 487 -0.56 13.65 -18.22
N PRO A 488 -0.41 14.80 -17.58
CA PRO A 488 0.30 15.89 -18.24
C PRO A 488 1.65 15.34 -18.64
N THR A 489 1.99 15.48 -19.91
CA THR A 489 3.25 15.03 -20.50
C THR A 489 4.43 15.82 -19.90
N LEU A 490 4.67 15.63 -18.61
CA LEU A 490 5.76 16.27 -17.88
C LEU A 490 7.14 15.76 -18.32
N PHE A 491 7.20 14.69 -19.11
CA PHE A 491 8.43 14.04 -19.53
C PHE A 491 8.55 13.78 -21.04
N THR A 492 7.78 14.44 -21.88
CA THR A 492 7.90 14.25 -23.34
C THR A 492 9.04 15.04 -23.99
N SER A 493 9.85 15.75 -23.23
CA SER A 493 10.93 16.55 -23.82
C SER A 493 12.20 16.64 -22.98
N GLY A 494 12.72 15.53 -22.48
CA GLY A 494 13.95 15.65 -21.71
C GLY A 494 14.73 14.37 -21.43
N PHE A 495 14.25 13.23 -21.88
CA PHE A 495 14.93 11.95 -21.71
C PHE A 495 15.04 11.14 -23.01
N GLU A 496 15.08 11.82 -24.17
CA GLU A 496 15.57 11.22 -25.40
C GLU A 496 17.09 11.23 -25.45
#